data_8505c5fd348846a712a0be677aba09b6
#
_entry.id   8505c5fd348846a712a0be677aba09b6
#
_cell.length_a   1.000
_cell.length_b   1.000
_cell.length_c   1.000
_cell.angle_alpha   90.00
_cell.angle_beta   90.00
_cell.angle_gamma   90.00
#
_symmetry.space_group_name_H-M   'P 1'
#
loop_
_entity.id
_entity.type
_entity.pdbx_description
1 polymer ?
#
loop_
_entity_poly.entity_id
_entity_poly.type
_entity_poly.pdbx_seq_one_letter_code
_entity_poly.pdbx_strand_id
1 'polypeptide(L)'
;MSANLRGYIFHQFFLTEKDTETLMNENQITEGLGEIMPLRLEALDLKTLDSGTGMVIVDEVNGFATVGGGNLAPQTPNEQVSTMVKETDRLARFFSKHDWPVLAFLDTHVPGKAEPPYPPHCESGTGEEDLVPELKWWSRRKM
;
A
#
# COMPACT_ATOMS: atom_id res chain seq x y z
N MET A 1 7.52 -13.40 -23.78
CA MET A 1 6.61 -13.69 -22.63
C MET A 1 6.05 -12.38 -22.16
N SER A 2 4.75 -12.16 -22.36
CA SER A 2 4.06 -10.90 -22.01
C SER A 2 3.66 -11.00 -20.54
N ALA A 3 4.31 -10.21 -19.67
CA ALA A 3 3.88 -10.08 -18.29
C ALA A 3 2.72 -9.08 -18.25
N ASN A 4 1.50 -9.57 -18.05
CA ASN A 4 0.35 -8.74 -17.76
C ASN A 4 0.51 -8.18 -16.33
N LEU A 5 0.76 -6.89 -16.24
CA LEU A 5 0.86 -6.12 -15.01
C LEU A 5 -0.51 -5.54 -14.69
N ARG A 6 -1.25 -6.16 -13.77
CA ARG A 6 -2.48 -5.60 -13.22
C ARG A 6 -2.11 -4.70 -12.05
N GLY A 7 -2.38 -3.41 -12.18
CA GLY A 7 -2.35 -2.49 -11.06
C GLY A 7 -3.68 -2.58 -10.30
N TYR A 8 -3.62 -2.75 -8.99
CA TYR A 8 -4.79 -2.75 -8.12
C TYR A 8 -4.74 -1.50 -7.24
N ILE A 9 -5.86 -0.77 -7.20
CA ILE A 9 -6.06 0.31 -6.22
C ILE A 9 -6.79 -0.34 -5.04
N PHE A 10 -6.13 -0.44 -3.90
CA PHE A 10 -6.74 -0.93 -2.67
C PHE A 10 -7.15 0.24 -1.78
N HIS A 11 -8.45 0.30 -1.46
CA HIS A 11 -8.93 1.00 -0.28
C HIS A 11 -8.92 0.01 0.87
N GLN A 12 -8.29 0.38 1.97
CA GLN A 12 -8.18 -0.44 3.16
C GLN A 12 -9.54 -0.48 3.88
N PHE A 13 -10.23 -1.62 3.82
CA PHE A 13 -11.39 -1.92 4.67
C PHE A 13 -10.96 -2.81 5.82
N PHE A 14 -11.16 -2.36 7.05
CA PHE A 14 -11.03 -3.20 8.24
C PHE A 14 -12.29 -4.04 8.39
N LEU A 15 -12.16 -5.37 8.30
CA LEU A 15 -13.20 -6.33 8.66
C LEU A 15 -12.91 -6.87 10.06
N THR A 16 -13.90 -6.88 10.93
CA THR A 16 -13.80 -7.46 12.27
C THR A 16 -14.00 -8.99 12.20
N GLU A 17 -13.40 -9.73 13.16
CA GLU A 17 -13.40 -11.21 13.23
C GLU A 17 -14.79 -11.90 13.24
N LYS A 18 -15.87 -11.15 13.23
CA LYS A 18 -17.24 -11.69 13.28
C LYS A 18 -17.89 -11.97 11.92
N ASP A 19 -17.26 -11.54 10.82
CA ASP A 19 -17.87 -11.60 9.49
C ASP A 19 -17.28 -12.70 8.58
N THR A 20 -16.70 -13.75 9.16
CA THR A 20 -16.01 -14.83 8.44
C THR A 20 -16.90 -15.81 7.68
N GLU A 21 -18.20 -15.60 7.56
CA GLU A 21 -19.08 -16.55 6.88
C GLU A 21 -19.41 -16.27 5.42
N THR A 22 -18.95 -15.16 4.84
CA THR A 22 -19.10 -14.97 3.38
C THR A 22 -17.92 -14.18 2.82
N LEU A 23 -16.78 -14.86 2.66
CA LEU A 23 -15.72 -14.32 1.83
C LEU A 23 -16.21 -14.29 0.38
N MET A 24 -16.72 -13.13 -0.06
CA MET A 24 -16.91 -12.90 -1.49
C MET A 24 -15.56 -13.02 -2.17
N ASN A 25 -15.47 -13.78 -3.26
CA ASN A 25 -14.25 -13.84 -4.03
C ASN A 25 -13.98 -12.47 -4.70
N GLU A 26 -12.75 -12.21 -5.11
CA GLU A 26 -12.34 -10.92 -5.69
C GLU A 26 -13.25 -10.48 -6.86
N ASN A 27 -13.74 -11.43 -7.65
CA ASN A 27 -14.65 -11.13 -8.76
C ASN A 27 -16.01 -10.63 -8.26
N GLN A 28 -16.57 -11.25 -7.21
CA GLN A 28 -17.85 -10.83 -6.63
C GLN A 28 -17.77 -9.44 -5.98
N ILE A 29 -16.66 -9.12 -5.33
CA ILE A 29 -16.42 -7.78 -4.79
C ILE A 29 -16.30 -6.76 -5.93
N THR A 30 -15.58 -7.09 -6.98
CA THR A 30 -15.38 -6.22 -8.14
C THR A 30 -16.68 -6.01 -8.91
N GLU A 31 -17.48 -7.05 -9.10
CA GLU A 31 -18.81 -6.96 -9.73
C GLU A 31 -19.77 -6.12 -8.88
N GLY A 32 -19.84 -6.39 -7.56
CA GLY A 32 -20.68 -5.62 -6.65
C GLY A 32 -20.30 -4.14 -6.55
N LEU A 33 -19.02 -3.81 -6.58
CA LEU A 33 -18.56 -2.42 -6.63
C LEU A 33 -18.86 -1.78 -7.99
N GLY A 34 -18.75 -2.53 -9.08
CA GLY A 34 -19.08 -2.04 -10.43
C GLY A 34 -20.55 -1.66 -10.61
N GLU A 35 -21.46 -2.28 -9.85
CA GLU A 35 -22.89 -1.93 -9.83
C GLU A 35 -23.20 -0.64 -9.05
N ILE A 36 -22.41 -0.36 -8.03
CA ILE A 36 -22.64 0.76 -7.09
C ILE A 36 -21.84 2.00 -7.49
N MET A 37 -20.66 1.80 -8.06
CA MET A 37 -19.73 2.86 -8.44
C MET A 37 -19.41 2.75 -9.92
N PRO A 38 -19.37 3.87 -10.68
CA PRO A 38 -18.99 3.84 -12.09
C PRO A 38 -17.48 3.57 -12.24
N LEU A 39 -17.00 2.45 -11.68
CA LEU A 39 -15.60 2.04 -11.75
C LEU A 39 -15.34 1.36 -13.09
N ARG A 40 -14.53 1.99 -13.89
CA ARG A 40 -13.97 1.37 -15.09
C ARG A 40 -12.66 0.73 -14.72
N LEU A 41 -12.64 -0.59 -14.57
CA LEU A 41 -11.43 -1.35 -14.33
C LEU A 41 -10.74 -1.60 -15.67
N GLU A 42 -9.68 -0.88 -15.96
CA GLU A 42 -8.85 -1.09 -17.13
C GLU A 42 -7.45 -1.52 -16.68
N ALA A 43 -6.91 -2.52 -17.36
CA ALA A 43 -5.51 -2.91 -17.14
C ALA A 43 -4.59 -1.80 -17.65
N LEU A 44 -3.76 -1.24 -16.77
CA LEU A 44 -2.74 -0.28 -17.15
C LEU A 44 -1.53 -1.03 -17.73
N ASP A 45 -1.22 -0.78 -19.01
CA ASP A 45 0.04 -1.24 -19.59
C ASP A 45 1.14 -0.21 -19.27
N LEU A 46 2.06 -0.57 -18.40
CA LEU A 46 3.17 0.29 -18.01
C LEU A 46 4.06 0.72 -19.18
N LYS A 47 4.02 0.01 -20.33
CA LYS A 47 4.76 0.39 -21.51
C LYS A 47 4.14 1.57 -22.26
N THR A 48 2.90 1.90 -21.99
CA THR A 48 2.21 3.06 -22.55
C THR A 48 2.43 4.33 -21.75
N LEU A 49 3.06 4.22 -20.58
CA LEU A 49 3.39 5.37 -19.74
C LEU A 49 4.63 6.10 -20.29
N ASP A 50 4.68 7.39 -20.06
CA ASP A 50 5.77 8.27 -20.45
C ASP A 50 6.39 8.99 -19.25
N SER A 51 7.36 9.85 -19.51
CA SER A 51 8.07 10.64 -18.49
C SER A 51 7.18 11.64 -17.75
N GLY A 52 5.95 11.89 -18.22
CA GLY A 52 4.96 12.70 -17.52
C GLY A 52 4.23 11.94 -16.41
N THR A 53 4.50 10.64 -16.26
CA THR A 53 3.88 9.79 -15.26
C THR A 53 4.76 9.67 -14.01
N GLY A 54 4.14 9.80 -12.83
CA GLY A 54 4.79 9.59 -11.54
C GLY A 54 4.07 8.55 -10.69
N MET A 55 4.76 8.02 -9.70
CA MET A 55 4.21 7.09 -8.70
C MET A 55 4.10 7.78 -7.35
N VAL A 56 2.96 7.62 -6.70
CA VAL A 56 2.75 8.09 -5.33
C VAL A 56 2.52 6.87 -4.45
N ILE A 57 3.30 6.78 -3.37
CA ILE A 57 3.19 5.78 -2.30
C ILE A 57 2.62 6.50 -1.09
N VAL A 58 1.58 5.96 -0.46
CA VAL A 58 0.92 6.58 0.68
C VAL A 58 0.87 5.58 1.83
N ASP A 59 1.41 5.98 2.99
CA ASP A 59 1.33 5.29 4.27
C ASP A 59 1.85 3.84 4.27
N GLU A 60 2.76 3.50 3.37
CA GLU A 60 3.36 2.18 3.32
C GLU A 60 4.54 2.09 4.30
N VAL A 61 4.20 2.26 5.57
CA VAL A 61 5.11 2.31 6.71
C VAL A 61 5.02 1.04 7.56
N ASN A 62 6.03 0.83 8.42
CA ASN A 62 6.06 -0.34 9.30
C ASN A 62 4.81 -0.44 10.18
N GLY A 63 4.35 0.68 10.72
CA GLY A 63 3.19 0.77 11.61
C GLY A 63 1.87 0.31 11.00
N PHE A 64 1.79 0.18 9.67
CA PHE A 64 0.59 -0.29 8.95
C PHE A 64 0.80 -1.58 8.16
N ALA A 65 2.00 -1.85 7.67
CA ALA A 65 2.20 -2.93 6.70
C ALA A 65 3.22 -4.00 7.12
N THR A 66 4.02 -3.77 8.17
CA THR A 66 4.93 -4.78 8.69
C THR A 66 4.26 -5.59 9.81
N VAL A 67 4.27 -6.92 9.72
CA VAL A 67 3.69 -7.79 10.76
C VAL A 67 4.30 -7.48 12.13
N GLY A 68 3.46 -7.12 13.10
CA GLY A 68 3.87 -6.71 14.44
C GLY A 68 4.59 -5.35 14.48
N GLY A 69 4.54 -4.58 13.40
CA GLY A 69 5.25 -3.30 13.26
C GLY A 69 4.63 -2.14 14.03
N GLY A 70 3.44 -2.30 14.59
CA GLY A 70 2.73 -1.28 15.37
C GLY A 70 1.34 -1.70 15.74
N ASN A 71 0.62 -0.81 16.43
CA ASN A 71 -0.74 -1.07 16.92
C ASN A 71 -1.78 -1.23 15.80
N LEU A 72 -1.54 -0.64 14.63
CA LEU A 72 -2.42 -0.72 13.46
C LEU A 72 -1.87 -1.67 12.38
N ALA A 73 -0.69 -2.26 12.59
CA ALA A 73 -0.12 -3.24 11.69
C ALA A 73 -0.78 -4.62 11.85
N PRO A 74 -0.74 -5.47 10.81
CA PRO A 74 -1.17 -6.86 10.93
C PRO A 74 -0.42 -7.56 12.06
N GLN A 75 -1.14 -8.23 12.96
CA GLN A 75 -0.53 -8.99 14.07
C GLN A 75 -0.08 -10.39 13.63
N THR A 76 -0.57 -10.86 12.49
CA THR A 76 -0.22 -12.14 11.86
C THR A 76 0.04 -11.91 10.37
N PRO A 77 0.77 -12.82 9.70
CA PRO A 77 0.99 -12.73 8.26
C PRO A 77 -0.31 -12.53 7.49
N ASN A 78 -0.35 -11.50 6.64
CA ASN A 78 -1.48 -11.16 5.80
C ASN A 78 -1.01 -11.15 4.33
N GLU A 79 -1.58 -12.05 3.52
CA GLU A 79 -1.17 -12.24 2.13
C GLU A 79 -1.48 -11.01 1.26
N GLN A 80 -2.60 -10.33 1.49
CA GLN A 80 -2.98 -9.14 0.73
C GLN A 80 -1.99 -8.00 1.00
N VAL A 81 -1.66 -7.74 2.27
CA VAL A 81 -0.67 -6.72 2.66
C VAL A 81 0.70 -7.07 2.09
N SER A 82 1.15 -8.31 2.23
CA SER A 82 2.46 -8.72 1.71
C SER A 82 2.55 -8.66 0.18
N THR A 83 1.44 -8.92 -0.51
CA THR A 83 1.35 -8.78 -1.97
C THR A 83 1.38 -7.31 -2.37
N MET A 84 0.64 -6.45 -1.68
CA MET A 84 0.67 -5.00 -1.89
C MET A 84 2.11 -4.48 -1.78
N VAL A 85 2.81 -4.77 -0.68
CA VAL A 85 4.20 -4.33 -0.44
C VAL A 85 5.14 -4.79 -1.57
N LYS A 86 5.05 -6.05 -1.98
CA LYS A 86 5.86 -6.59 -3.07
C LYS A 86 5.58 -5.90 -4.41
N GLU A 87 4.32 -5.63 -4.71
CA GLU A 87 3.94 -4.97 -5.95
C GLU A 87 4.36 -3.49 -5.95
N THR A 88 4.26 -2.81 -4.80
CA THR A 88 4.76 -1.45 -4.64
C THR A 88 6.28 -1.39 -4.84
N ASP A 89 7.05 -2.29 -4.23
CA ASP A 89 8.50 -2.38 -4.46
C ASP A 89 8.83 -2.60 -5.95
N ARG A 90 8.12 -3.53 -6.59
CA ARG A 90 8.30 -3.81 -8.02
C ARG A 90 8.02 -2.60 -8.90
N LEU A 91 6.93 -1.89 -8.64
CA LEU A 91 6.56 -0.67 -9.36
C LEU A 91 7.55 0.46 -9.09
N ALA A 92 7.92 0.69 -7.84
CA ALA A 92 8.89 1.72 -7.47
C ALA A 92 10.25 1.50 -8.16
N ARG A 93 10.70 0.24 -8.27
CA ARG A 93 11.91 -0.11 -9.05
C ARG A 93 11.75 0.17 -10.53
N PHE A 94 10.58 -0.14 -11.09
CA PHE A 94 10.29 0.12 -12.49
C PHE A 94 10.37 1.63 -12.78
N PHE A 95 9.66 2.46 -12.01
CA PHE A 95 9.67 3.92 -12.14
C PHE A 95 11.08 4.49 -11.96
N SER A 96 11.77 4.03 -10.93
CA SER A 96 13.15 4.46 -10.65
C SER A 96 14.14 4.09 -11.76
N LYS A 97 13.95 2.95 -12.42
CA LYS A 97 14.79 2.53 -13.56
C LYS A 97 14.60 3.40 -14.80
N HIS A 98 13.43 4.01 -14.93
CA HIS A 98 13.10 4.90 -16.04
C HIS A 98 13.32 6.37 -15.68
N ASP A 99 13.90 6.65 -14.50
CA ASP A 99 14.08 8.02 -13.97
C ASP A 99 12.75 8.79 -13.86
N TRP A 100 11.65 8.07 -13.67
CA TRP A 100 10.34 8.65 -13.42
C TRP A 100 10.16 8.97 -11.94
N PRO A 101 9.42 10.06 -11.62
CA PRO A 101 9.29 10.50 -10.23
C PRO A 101 8.52 9.47 -9.39
N VAL A 102 9.04 9.23 -8.19
CA VAL A 102 8.38 8.48 -7.12
C VAL A 102 8.33 9.37 -5.89
N LEU A 103 7.14 9.56 -5.33
CA LEU A 103 6.90 10.33 -4.12
C LEU A 103 6.28 9.42 -3.06
N ALA A 104 6.76 9.49 -1.83
CA ALA A 104 6.14 8.80 -0.70
C ALA A 104 5.66 9.81 0.35
N PHE A 105 4.42 9.64 0.80
CA PHE A 105 3.87 10.24 2.01
C PHE A 105 3.89 9.20 3.11
N LEU A 106 4.40 9.59 4.27
CA LEU A 106 4.56 8.71 5.42
C LEU A 106 3.74 9.26 6.58
N ASP A 107 3.00 8.39 7.23
CA ASP A 107 2.32 8.74 8.46
C ASP A 107 3.33 8.90 9.59
N THR A 108 3.27 10.02 10.30
CA THR A 108 4.21 10.33 11.39
C THR A 108 3.54 11.20 12.45
N HIS A 109 3.49 10.70 13.67
CA HIS A 109 2.87 11.38 14.80
C HIS A 109 3.88 11.83 15.87
N VAL A 110 3.50 12.86 16.60
CA VAL A 110 4.28 13.33 17.77
C VAL A 110 4.07 12.36 18.92
N PRO A 111 5.14 11.78 19.51
CA PRO A 111 5.02 10.86 20.63
C PRO A 111 4.19 11.39 21.79
N GLY A 112 3.28 10.57 22.28
CA GLY A 112 2.39 10.92 23.41
C GLY A 112 1.25 11.88 23.09
N LYS A 113 1.08 12.28 21.83
CA LYS A 113 -0.08 13.07 21.39
C LYS A 113 -1.19 12.12 20.97
N ALA A 114 -2.28 12.06 21.77
CA ALA A 114 -3.42 11.23 21.44
C ALA A 114 -4.13 11.69 20.16
N GLU A 115 -4.57 10.74 19.35
CA GLU A 115 -5.33 10.95 18.11
C GLU A 115 -6.59 10.06 18.08
N PRO A 116 -7.59 10.33 18.93
CA PRO A 116 -8.81 9.53 18.97
C PRO A 116 -9.52 9.53 17.61
N PRO A 117 -10.11 8.39 17.18
CA PRO A 117 -10.30 7.16 17.95
C PRO A 117 -9.16 6.14 17.88
N TYR A 118 -8.04 6.48 17.25
CA TYR A 118 -6.95 5.55 17.01
C TYR A 118 -6.04 5.37 18.23
N PRO A 119 -5.48 4.17 18.44
CA PRO A 119 -4.38 3.99 19.39
C PRO A 119 -3.13 4.74 18.92
N PRO A 120 -2.14 4.99 19.77
CA PRO A 120 -0.84 5.52 19.35
C PRO A 120 -0.26 4.65 18.23
N HIS A 121 0.18 5.28 17.14
CA HIS A 121 0.75 4.62 15.97
C HIS A 121 1.70 5.56 15.24
N CYS A 122 2.61 5.00 14.47
CA CYS A 122 3.58 5.73 13.66
C CYS A 122 4.25 6.90 14.40
N GLU A 123 4.48 6.75 15.73
CA GLU A 123 5.10 7.81 16.53
C GLU A 123 6.56 7.99 16.11
N SER A 124 6.97 9.25 15.99
CA SER A 124 8.33 9.61 15.56
C SER A 124 9.40 9.04 16.49
N GLY A 125 10.37 8.34 15.90
CA GLY A 125 11.49 7.71 16.61
C GLY A 125 11.22 6.29 17.09
N THR A 126 10.04 5.72 16.81
CA THR A 126 9.74 4.31 17.12
C THR A 126 10.16 3.36 16.00
N GLY A 127 10.31 3.87 14.76
CA GLY A 127 10.52 3.11 13.55
C GLY A 127 9.22 2.62 12.91
N GLU A 128 8.06 2.85 13.53
CA GLU A 128 6.75 2.60 12.93
C GLU A 128 6.50 3.51 11.72
N GLU A 129 6.99 4.76 11.79
CA GLU A 129 6.91 5.78 10.76
C GLU A 129 7.83 5.54 9.56
N ASP A 130 8.78 4.61 9.69
CA ASP A 130 9.69 4.27 8.60
C ASP A 130 8.97 3.48 7.49
N LEU A 131 9.41 3.69 6.25
CA LEU A 131 9.01 2.83 5.13
C LEU A 131 9.25 1.34 5.46
N VAL A 132 8.38 0.49 4.95
CA VAL A 132 8.55 -0.98 5.03
C VAL A 132 9.94 -1.41 4.53
N PRO A 133 10.48 -2.54 5.03
CA PRO A 133 11.85 -2.99 4.70
C PRO A 133 12.11 -3.06 3.19
N GLU A 134 11.13 -3.49 2.41
CA GLU A 134 11.19 -3.65 0.96
C GLU A 134 11.45 -2.34 0.24
N LEU A 135 10.99 -1.21 0.79
CA LEU A 135 11.13 0.12 0.19
C LEU A 135 12.32 0.93 0.75
N LYS A 136 13.03 0.44 1.77
CA LYS A 136 14.18 1.17 2.38
C LYS A 136 15.31 1.48 1.40
N TRP A 137 15.45 0.73 0.30
CA TRP A 137 16.44 1.01 -0.74
C TRP A 137 16.18 2.34 -1.44
N TRP A 138 14.92 2.73 -1.58
CA TRP A 138 14.52 3.97 -2.25
C TRP A 138 14.86 5.20 -1.42
N SER A 139 14.63 5.19 -0.10
CA SER A 139 14.95 6.30 0.80
C SER A 139 16.45 6.63 0.89
N ARG A 140 17.32 5.69 0.46
CA ARG A 140 18.78 5.86 0.44
C ARG A 140 19.31 6.42 -0.87
N ARG A 141 18.49 6.65 -1.86
CA ARG A 141 18.89 7.31 -3.10
C ARG A 141 19.17 8.78 -2.81
N LYS A 142 20.43 9.18 -2.94
CA LYS A 142 20.76 10.62 -2.95
C LYS A 142 20.17 11.21 -4.23
N MET A 143 19.30 12.21 -4.05
CA MET A 143 18.87 13.09 -5.14
C MET A 143 20.07 13.87 -5.67
#